data_a5ed8231ebefb8b41823ceaadd03e82f
#
_entry.id   a5ed8231ebefb8b41823ceaadd03e82f
#
_cell.length_a   1.000
_cell.length_b   1.000
_cell.length_c   1.000
_cell.angle_alpha   90.00
_cell.angle_beta   90.00
_cell.angle_gamma   90.00
#
_symmetry.space_group_name_H-M   'P 1'
#
loop_
_entity.id
_entity.type
_entity.pdbx_description
1 polymer ?
#
loop_
_entity_poly.entity_id
_entity_poly.type
_entity_poly.pdbx_seq_one_letter_code
_entity_poly.pdbx_strand_id
1 'polypeptide(L)'
;GGIAGLCYGSSIKNCSVVNSSLESRRNNNNNCAGSIVGYSTGGTFEKCAAENNQIRTMAYGGGFVGEVDDDPDYGVGNSTFTNCYTANCSISSKTDDVQGVSLVGGFAGEMTDSRLTIQNSYVYQATLSTEGTAVPGIKATGVFAGHLWGNSTIVNKNCYYGACGTTENAGTASEKTEEEFKNGTVAELLGEAFAQAGDYPKFNGPADYSSVDAAIAK
;
A
#
# COMPACT_ATOMS: atom_id res chain seq x y z
N GLY A 1 10.04 -0.26 6.32
CA GLY A 1 9.29 0.82 5.69
C GLY A 1 9.99 2.17 5.76
N GLY A 2 9.54 3.11 4.96
CA GLY A 2 10.13 4.46 4.89
C GLY A 2 9.85 5.31 6.13
N ILE A 3 8.77 5.02 6.87
CA ILE A 3 8.40 5.70 8.11
C ILE A 3 8.62 4.80 9.31
N ALA A 4 8.10 3.57 9.27
CA ALA A 4 8.25 2.61 10.37
C ALA A 4 8.57 1.20 9.86
N GLY A 5 9.34 0.45 10.62
CA GLY A 5 9.57 -0.97 10.36
C GLY A 5 8.33 -1.80 10.69
N LEU A 6 7.76 -1.54 11.86
CA LEU A 6 6.61 -2.26 12.43
C LEU A 6 5.54 -1.27 12.90
N CYS A 7 4.27 -1.66 12.76
CA CYS A 7 3.12 -0.89 13.21
C CYS A 7 2.13 -1.84 13.92
N TYR A 8 2.11 -1.78 15.25
CA TYR A 8 1.18 -2.56 16.09
C TYR A 8 0.12 -1.64 16.70
N GLY A 9 -1.14 -1.78 16.27
CA GLY A 9 -2.27 -1.00 16.78
C GLY A 9 -2.08 0.51 16.74
N SER A 10 -1.17 0.99 15.89
CA SER A 10 -0.72 2.38 15.88
C SER A 10 -1.37 3.19 14.76
N SER A 11 -1.31 4.51 14.86
CA SER A 11 -1.88 5.42 13.86
C SER A 11 -0.80 6.24 13.18
N ILE A 12 -0.81 6.26 11.86
CA ILE A 12 0.05 7.10 11.01
C ILE A 12 -0.87 8.03 10.20
N LYS A 13 -0.70 9.33 10.38
CA LYS A 13 -1.56 10.34 9.74
C LYS A 13 -0.77 11.45 9.08
N ASN A 14 -1.31 11.98 7.99
CA ASN A 14 -0.74 13.11 7.25
C ASN A 14 0.73 12.90 6.85
N CYS A 15 1.07 11.69 6.46
CA CYS A 15 2.43 11.31 6.12
C CYS A 15 2.57 10.92 4.65
N SER A 16 3.68 11.31 4.04
CA SER A 16 3.97 10.91 2.66
C SER A 16 5.42 10.45 2.53
N VAL A 17 5.62 9.41 1.73
CA VAL A 17 6.94 8.97 1.27
C VAL A 17 6.98 9.19 -0.23
N VAL A 18 7.91 10.03 -0.69
CA VAL A 18 7.94 10.51 -2.06
C VAL A 18 9.36 10.40 -2.62
N ASN A 19 9.50 10.03 -3.90
CA ASN A 19 10.77 9.97 -4.63
C ASN A 19 11.84 9.14 -3.90
N SER A 20 11.44 8.03 -3.28
CA SER A 20 12.30 7.23 -2.42
C SER A 20 12.61 5.86 -3.03
N SER A 21 13.79 5.33 -2.70
CA SER A 21 14.17 3.95 -3.01
C SER A 21 14.31 3.17 -1.72
N LEU A 22 13.50 2.12 -1.59
CA LEU A 22 13.49 1.23 -0.42
C LEU A 22 13.86 -0.16 -0.88
N GLU A 23 14.80 -0.77 -0.19
CA GLU A 23 15.25 -2.11 -0.49
C GLU A 23 15.34 -2.96 0.77
N SER A 24 14.78 -4.16 0.72
CA SER A 24 14.90 -5.18 1.76
C SER A 24 15.61 -6.40 1.17
N ARG A 25 16.78 -6.74 1.73
CA ARG A 25 17.72 -7.72 1.17
C ARG A 25 17.83 -9.04 1.93
N ARG A 26 17.03 -9.26 2.95
CA ARG A 26 17.08 -10.53 3.68
C ARG A 26 16.40 -11.63 2.86
N ASN A 27 17.12 -12.71 2.61
CA ASN A 27 16.58 -13.90 1.96
C ASN A 27 15.89 -14.80 3.00
N ASN A 28 14.72 -14.39 3.47
CA ASN A 28 13.83 -15.21 4.30
C ASN A 28 12.37 -14.84 3.98
N ASN A 29 11.46 -15.75 4.26
CA ASN A 29 10.03 -15.60 3.94
C ASN A 29 9.32 -14.45 4.70
N ASN A 30 10.01 -13.77 5.62
CA ASN A 30 9.48 -12.63 6.38
C ASN A 30 10.11 -11.30 5.91
N ASN A 31 10.54 -11.25 4.65
CA ASN A 31 11.16 -10.07 4.09
C ASN A 31 10.12 -9.17 3.45
N CYS A 32 9.60 -8.23 4.20
CA CYS A 32 8.57 -7.30 3.75
C CYS A 32 9.09 -5.87 3.63
N ALA A 33 8.61 -5.14 2.61
CA ALA A 33 8.90 -3.74 2.40
C ALA A 33 7.67 -2.99 1.88
N GLY A 34 7.36 -1.85 2.51
CA GLY A 34 6.36 -0.90 2.04
C GLY A 34 6.89 0.52 2.12
N SER A 35 6.35 1.45 1.34
CA SER A 35 6.78 2.85 1.40
C SER A 35 6.58 3.43 2.80
N ILE A 36 5.48 3.13 3.44
CA ILE A 36 5.14 3.67 4.76
C ILE A 36 5.63 2.73 5.87
N VAL A 37 5.21 1.46 5.85
CA VAL A 37 5.49 0.49 6.91
C VAL A 37 5.98 -0.83 6.30
N GLY A 38 6.90 -1.51 6.97
CA GLY A 38 7.30 -2.86 6.58
C GLY A 38 6.22 -3.89 6.91
N TYR A 39 5.79 -3.95 8.18
CA TYR A 39 4.80 -4.90 8.70
C TYR A 39 3.76 -4.17 9.54
N SER A 40 2.50 -4.52 9.39
CA SER A 40 1.39 -3.92 10.14
C SER A 40 0.41 -4.94 10.67
N THR A 41 0.08 -4.83 11.96
CA THR A 41 -1.09 -5.48 12.56
C THR A 41 -1.91 -4.44 13.31
N GLY A 42 -3.18 -4.26 12.92
CA GLY A 42 -4.09 -3.27 13.49
C GLY A 42 -3.72 -1.81 13.22
N GLY A 43 -2.94 -1.52 12.19
CA GLY A 43 -2.52 -0.17 11.84
C GLY A 43 -3.67 0.70 11.29
N THR A 44 -3.70 1.98 11.67
CA THR A 44 -4.63 2.97 11.11
C THR A 44 -3.86 4.04 10.33
N PHE A 45 -4.17 4.18 9.05
CA PHE A 45 -3.53 5.11 8.14
C PHE A 45 -4.54 6.12 7.62
N GLU A 46 -4.26 7.41 7.79
CA GLU A 46 -5.17 8.48 7.37
C GLU A 46 -4.41 9.59 6.65
N LYS A 47 -4.89 9.98 5.47
CA LYS A 47 -4.25 11.00 4.63
C LYS A 47 -2.76 10.72 4.42
N CYS A 48 -2.43 9.51 4.01
CA CYS A 48 -1.07 9.09 3.73
C CYS A 48 -0.86 8.79 2.25
N ALA A 49 0.33 9.07 1.74
CA ALA A 49 0.67 8.88 0.34
C ALA A 49 2.01 8.18 0.12
N ALA A 50 2.04 7.34 -0.89
CA ALA A 50 3.26 6.78 -1.46
C ALA A 50 3.35 7.21 -2.93
N GLU A 51 4.32 8.07 -3.27
CA GLU A 51 4.46 8.62 -4.62
C GLU A 51 5.86 8.42 -5.20
N ASN A 52 5.93 8.02 -6.46
CA ASN A 52 7.19 7.93 -7.21
C ASN A 52 8.26 7.10 -6.48
N ASN A 53 7.87 6.08 -5.74
CA ASN A 53 8.79 5.27 -4.97
C ASN A 53 9.21 4.02 -5.75
N GLN A 54 10.44 3.58 -5.51
CA GLN A 54 10.94 2.31 -5.98
C GLN A 54 11.11 1.38 -4.77
N ILE A 55 10.37 0.28 -4.76
CA ILE A 55 10.40 -0.71 -3.67
C ILE A 55 10.91 -2.03 -4.23
N ARG A 56 11.97 -2.54 -3.62
CA ARG A 56 12.55 -3.85 -3.96
C ARG A 56 12.60 -4.71 -2.72
N THR A 57 12.07 -5.91 -2.82
CA THR A 57 12.05 -6.86 -1.71
C THR A 57 12.38 -8.27 -2.20
N MET A 58 12.59 -9.17 -1.25
CA MET A 58 12.84 -10.59 -1.54
C MET A 58 11.58 -11.46 -1.33
N ALA A 59 10.52 -10.93 -0.68
CA ALA A 59 9.26 -11.64 -0.49
C ALA A 59 8.05 -10.73 -0.73
N TYR A 60 7.69 -9.86 0.22
CA TYR A 60 6.43 -9.10 0.21
C TYR A 60 6.67 -7.61 -0.02
N GLY A 61 6.19 -7.10 -1.14
CA GLY A 61 6.31 -5.70 -1.52
C GLY A 61 4.95 -5.00 -1.62
N GLY A 62 4.76 -3.92 -0.86
CA GLY A 62 3.56 -3.11 -0.95
C GLY A 62 3.84 -1.63 -1.17
N GLY A 63 2.97 -0.96 -1.90
CA GLY A 63 3.05 0.49 -2.07
C GLY A 63 2.99 1.23 -0.74
N PHE A 64 2.23 0.73 0.21
CA PHE A 64 2.11 1.23 1.58
C PHE A 64 2.80 0.32 2.59
N VAL A 65 2.36 -0.93 2.68
CA VAL A 65 2.74 -1.91 3.71
C VAL A 65 3.26 -3.16 3.02
N GLY A 66 4.38 -3.69 3.47
CA GLY A 66 4.91 -4.94 2.93
C GLY A 66 4.01 -6.13 3.27
N GLU A 67 3.59 -6.23 4.53
CA GLU A 67 2.76 -7.33 5.05
C GLU A 67 1.72 -6.81 6.05
N VAL A 68 0.49 -7.30 5.94
CA VAL A 68 -0.60 -7.09 6.90
C VAL A 68 -1.01 -8.42 7.49
N ASP A 69 -0.91 -8.54 8.79
CA ASP A 69 -1.19 -9.78 9.52
C ASP A 69 -2.17 -9.53 10.68
N ASP A 70 -2.93 -10.56 11.06
CA ASP A 70 -3.67 -10.61 12.33
C ASP A 70 -2.85 -11.41 13.34
N ASP A 71 -2.05 -10.68 14.12
CA ASP A 71 -1.22 -11.31 15.15
C ASP A 71 -2.03 -11.43 16.47
N PRO A 72 -2.55 -12.63 16.79
CA PRO A 72 -3.38 -12.82 17.96
C PRO A 72 -2.64 -12.60 19.28
N ASP A 73 -1.31 -12.67 19.29
CA ASP A 73 -0.50 -12.47 20.49
C ASP A 73 -0.51 -10.99 20.91
N TYR A 74 -0.76 -10.08 19.99
CA TYR A 74 -0.86 -8.64 20.27
C TYR A 74 -2.31 -8.13 20.38
N GLY A 75 -3.31 -8.97 20.09
CA GLY A 75 -4.73 -8.63 20.24
C GLY A 75 -5.22 -7.53 19.30
N VAL A 76 -4.50 -7.29 18.22
CA VAL A 76 -4.80 -6.30 17.18
C VAL A 76 -4.68 -6.97 15.81
N GLY A 77 -5.67 -6.82 14.97
CA GLY A 77 -5.73 -7.53 13.68
C GLY A 77 -5.84 -6.58 12.49
N ASN A 78 -7.00 -6.07 12.25
CA ASN A 78 -7.36 -5.39 11.00
C ASN A 78 -6.67 -4.04 10.80
N SER A 79 -6.10 -3.83 9.63
CA SER A 79 -5.54 -2.53 9.24
C SER A 79 -6.53 -1.69 8.43
N THR A 80 -6.53 -0.37 8.64
CA THR A 80 -7.48 0.57 8.04
C THR A 80 -6.76 1.68 7.29
N PHE A 81 -7.20 1.98 6.08
CA PHE A 81 -6.68 3.06 5.24
C PHE A 81 -7.83 4.00 4.86
N THR A 82 -7.68 5.27 5.16
CA THR A 82 -8.68 6.29 4.82
C THR A 82 -8.02 7.48 4.15
N ASN A 83 -8.53 7.89 3.00
CA ASN A 83 -7.95 8.96 2.20
C ASN A 83 -6.46 8.72 1.90
N CYS A 84 -6.12 7.53 1.44
CA CYS A 84 -4.74 7.13 1.17
C CYS A 84 -4.53 6.84 -0.31
N TYR A 85 -3.30 6.97 -0.81
CA TYR A 85 -3.02 6.59 -2.18
C TYR A 85 -1.59 6.14 -2.44
N THR A 86 -1.47 5.27 -3.44
CA THR A 86 -0.21 4.90 -4.07
C THR A 86 -0.24 5.36 -5.53
N ALA A 87 0.75 6.15 -5.94
CA ALA A 87 0.84 6.63 -7.32
C ALA A 87 2.27 6.58 -7.87
N ASN A 88 2.41 6.16 -9.13
CA ASN A 88 3.70 6.09 -9.86
C ASN A 88 4.78 5.29 -9.12
N CYS A 89 4.40 4.27 -8.39
CA CYS A 89 5.34 3.43 -7.66
C CYS A 89 5.75 2.22 -8.48
N SER A 90 7.04 1.88 -8.45
CA SER A 90 7.56 0.63 -8.99
C SER A 90 7.85 -0.31 -7.83
N ILE A 91 7.12 -1.41 -7.76
CA ILE A 91 7.18 -2.35 -6.66
C ILE A 91 7.57 -3.71 -7.23
N SER A 92 8.70 -4.23 -6.79
CA SER A 92 9.23 -5.50 -7.27
C SER A 92 9.62 -6.42 -6.14
N SER A 93 9.33 -7.69 -6.31
CA SER A 93 9.81 -8.75 -5.44
C SER A 93 10.58 -9.77 -6.26
N LYS A 94 11.75 -10.18 -5.74
CA LYS A 94 12.57 -11.21 -6.36
C LYS A 94 13.01 -12.19 -5.29
N THR A 95 12.55 -13.43 -5.37
CA THR A 95 13.04 -14.49 -4.50
C THR A 95 13.95 -15.45 -5.26
N ASP A 96 15.10 -15.74 -4.68
CA ASP A 96 16.04 -16.76 -5.17
C ASP A 96 15.89 -18.06 -4.36
N ASP A 97 15.00 -18.11 -3.37
CA ASP A 97 14.71 -19.30 -2.58
C ASP A 97 13.81 -20.28 -3.36
N VAL A 98 14.12 -21.57 -3.27
CA VAL A 98 13.37 -22.65 -3.94
C VAL A 98 11.94 -22.79 -3.44
N GLN A 99 11.65 -22.36 -2.22
CA GLN A 99 10.31 -22.32 -1.61
C GLN A 99 9.81 -20.91 -1.36
N GLY A 100 10.51 -19.90 -1.87
CA GLY A 100 10.22 -18.51 -1.62
C GLY A 100 8.93 -18.03 -2.30
N VAL A 101 8.28 -17.09 -1.68
CA VAL A 101 7.12 -16.37 -2.22
C VAL A 101 7.56 -15.00 -2.72
N SER A 102 6.92 -14.53 -3.77
CA SER A 102 7.16 -13.21 -4.36
C SER A 102 5.80 -12.55 -4.60
N LEU A 103 5.39 -11.68 -3.68
CA LEU A 103 4.05 -11.11 -3.63
C LEU A 103 4.14 -9.58 -3.63
N VAL A 104 3.39 -8.94 -4.53
CA VAL A 104 3.47 -7.50 -4.72
C VAL A 104 2.07 -6.91 -4.88
N GLY A 105 1.77 -5.87 -4.09
CA GLY A 105 0.50 -5.16 -4.19
C GLY A 105 0.63 -3.65 -4.14
N GLY A 106 -0.35 -2.96 -4.68
CA GLY A 106 -0.39 -1.50 -4.68
C GLY A 106 -0.48 -0.89 -3.29
N PHE A 107 -1.12 -1.57 -2.34
CA PHE A 107 -1.14 -1.19 -0.92
C PHE A 107 -0.33 -2.18 -0.08
N ALA A 108 -0.67 -3.45 -0.06
CA ALA A 108 -0.02 -4.48 0.73
C ALA A 108 0.61 -5.55 -0.17
N GLY A 109 1.81 -6.04 0.16
CA GLY A 109 2.42 -7.16 -0.55
C GLY A 109 1.69 -8.46 -0.23
N GLU A 110 1.42 -8.69 1.04
CA GLU A 110 0.75 -9.88 1.56
C GLU A 110 -0.26 -9.52 2.63
N MET A 111 -1.27 -10.39 2.78
CA MET A 111 -2.20 -10.38 3.90
C MET A 111 -2.36 -11.80 4.44
N THR A 112 -2.26 -11.96 5.78
CA THR A 112 -2.46 -13.24 6.46
C THR A 112 -3.52 -13.10 7.54
N ASP A 113 -4.56 -13.94 7.44
CA ASP A 113 -5.73 -14.01 8.35
C ASP A 113 -6.30 -12.65 8.79
N SER A 114 -6.12 -11.63 7.97
CA SER A 114 -6.37 -10.23 8.32
C SER A 114 -7.43 -9.59 7.43
N ARG A 115 -7.96 -8.45 7.90
CA ARG A 115 -8.88 -7.62 7.14
C ARG A 115 -8.27 -6.28 6.81
N LEU A 116 -8.22 -5.97 5.54
CA LEU A 116 -7.81 -4.67 5.02
C LEU A 116 -9.07 -3.84 4.72
N THR A 117 -9.29 -2.80 5.50
CA THR A 117 -10.39 -1.85 5.25
C THR A 117 -9.84 -0.60 4.58
N ILE A 118 -10.33 -0.30 3.37
CA ILE A 118 -9.84 0.83 2.57
C ILE A 118 -11.03 1.73 2.22
N GLN A 119 -10.90 3.03 2.46
CA GLN A 119 -11.94 4.00 2.17
C GLN A 119 -11.36 5.25 1.49
N ASN A 120 -12.07 5.78 0.47
CA ASN A 120 -11.70 7.00 -0.26
C ASN A 120 -10.22 6.97 -0.69
N SER A 121 -9.79 5.91 -1.34
CA SER A 121 -8.38 5.67 -1.58
C SER A 121 -8.16 5.12 -2.99
N TYR A 122 -6.95 5.22 -3.50
CA TYR A 122 -6.67 4.72 -4.84
C TYR A 122 -5.26 4.21 -5.06
N VAL A 123 -5.10 3.40 -6.12
CA VAL A 123 -3.81 2.98 -6.69
C VAL A 123 -3.77 3.44 -8.15
N TYR A 124 -2.73 4.15 -8.54
CA TYR A 124 -2.59 4.66 -9.91
C TYR A 124 -1.16 4.51 -10.42
N GLN A 125 -1.03 3.99 -11.68
CA GLN A 125 0.26 3.78 -12.35
C GLN A 125 1.29 3.03 -11.48
N ALA A 126 0.83 1.98 -10.79
CA ALA A 126 1.73 1.11 -10.05
C ALA A 126 2.29 0.02 -10.97
N THR A 127 3.61 0.02 -11.15
CA THR A 127 4.30 -1.08 -11.85
C THR A 127 4.59 -2.19 -10.85
N LEU A 128 3.89 -3.31 -10.98
CA LEU A 128 3.97 -4.46 -10.08
C LEU A 128 4.69 -5.61 -10.77
N SER A 129 5.79 -6.11 -10.21
CA SER A 129 6.54 -7.21 -10.80
C SER A 129 7.03 -8.22 -9.78
N THR A 130 6.98 -9.49 -10.17
CA THR A 130 7.52 -10.61 -9.38
C THR A 130 8.52 -11.40 -10.22
N GLU A 131 9.70 -11.63 -9.68
CA GLU A 131 10.77 -12.37 -10.32
C GLU A 131 11.24 -13.53 -9.44
N GLY A 132 12.00 -14.44 -10.03
CA GLY A 132 12.66 -15.54 -9.32
C GLY A 132 12.34 -16.91 -9.90
N THR A 133 13.16 -17.88 -9.54
CA THR A 133 13.13 -19.25 -10.04
C THR A 133 12.26 -20.17 -9.19
N ALA A 134 11.60 -19.66 -8.17
CA ALA A 134 10.86 -20.46 -7.21
C ALA A 134 9.80 -21.34 -7.89
N VAL A 135 10.00 -22.63 -7.79
CA VAL A 135 9.02 -23.67 -8.09
C VAL A 135 9.11 -24.68 -6.94
N PRO A 136 8.07 -24.85 -6.18
CA PRO A 136 6.66 -24.43 -6.34
C PRO A 136 6.29 -23.14 -5.60
N GLY A 137 7.06 -22.07 -5.67
CA GLY A 137 6.74 -20.79 -5.02
C GLY A 137 5.52 -20.09 -5.62
N ILE A 138 4.86 -19.28 -4.82
CA ILE A 138 3.74 -18.44 -5.26
C ILE A 138 4.28 -17.09 -5.71
N LYS A 139 3.91 -16.69 -6.91
CA LYS A 139 4.16 -15.35 -7.45
C LYS A 139 2.81 -14.70 -7.74
N ALA A 140 2.55 -13.58 -7.14
CA ALA A 140 1.29 -12.88 -7.37
C ALA A 140 1.46 -11.36 -7.31
N THR A 141 0.66 -10.70 -8.12
CA THR A 141 0.50 -9.24 -8.11
C THR A 141 -0.98 -8.90 -7.92
N GLY A 142 -1.27 -7.82 -7.19
CA GLY A 142 -2.65 -7.41 -7.01
C GLY A 142 -2.79 -5.90 -6.79
N VAL A 143 -3.96 -5.35 -7.08
CA VAL A 143 -4.22 -3.91 -6.98
C VAL A 143 -4.00 -3.39 -5.56
N PHE A 144 -4.70 -3.96 -4.59
CA PHE A 144 -4.53 -3.56 -3.18
C PHE A 144 -3.65 -4.53 -2.41
N ALA A 145 -3.71 -5.83 -2.69
CA ALA A 145 -2.83 -6.81 -2.06
C ALA A 145 -2.31 -7.82 -3.07
N GLY A 146 -1.04 -8.18 -2.96
CA GLY A 146 -0.43 -9.16 -3.85
C GLY A 146 -1.03 -10.56 -3.66
N HIS A 147 -1.24 -10.96 -2.41
CA HIS A 147 -1.87 -12.25 -2.08
C HIS A 147 -2.63 -12.20 -0.76
N LEU A 148 -3.63 -13.07 -0.65
CA LEU A 148 -4.48 -13.22 0.54
C LEU A 148 -4.38 -14.65 1.06
N TRP A 149 -3.83 -14.83 2.26
CA TRP A 149 -3.77 -16.12 2.93
C TRP A 149 -4.89 -16.29 3.95
N GLY A 150 -5.27 -17.54 4.19
CA GLY A 150 -6.23 -17.88 5.23
C GLY A 150 -7.59 -17.22 5.01
N ASN A 151 -8.10 -16.55 6.03
CA ASN A 151 -9.38 -15.84 6.01
C ASN A 151 -9.26 -14.36 5.63
N SER A 152 -8.17 -13.98 4.97
CA SER A 152 -7.93 -12.58 4.61
C SER A 152 -9.00 -12.01 3.69
N THR A 153 -9.40 -10.77 3.95
CA THR A 153 -10.42 -10.06 3.17
C THR A 153 -10.07 -8.61 2.91
N ILE A 154 -10.40 -8.14 1.70
CA ILE A 154 -10.34 -6.71 1.36
C ILE A 154 -11.77 -6.16 1.38
N VAL A 155 -11.99 -5.14 2.20
CA VAL A 155 -13.25 -4.38 2.24
C VAL A 155 -12.95 -2.95 1.86
N ASN A 156 -13.40 -2.53 0.69
CA ASN A 156 -13.17 -1.19 0.21
C ASN A 156 -14.47 -0.46 -0.12
N LYS A 157 -14.48 0.85 0.12
CA LYS A 157 -15.58 1.75 -0.16
C LYS A 157 -15.03 3.02 -0.81
N ASN A 158 -15.62 3.40 -1.94
CA ASN A 158 -15.21 4.57 -2.70
C ASN A 158 -13.71 4.52 -3.04
N CYS A 159 -13.27 3.39 -3.61
CA CYS A 159 -11.88 3.17 -3.98
C CYS A 159 -11.74 2.97 -5.48
N TYR A 160 -10.62 3.43 -6.03
CA TYR A 160 -10.36 3.43 -7.46
C TYR A 160 -8.96 2.90 -7.77
N TYR A 161 -8.77 2.41 -8.98
CA TYR A 161 -7.45 2.05 -9.47
C TYR A 161 -7.35 2.28 -10.99
N GLY A 162 -6.15 2.44 -11.48
CA GLY A 162 -5.89 2.57 -12.92
C GLY A 162 -4.43 2.37 -13.27
N ALA A 163 -4.20 1.83 -14.49
CA ALA A 163 -2.87 1.58 -15.03
C ALA A 163 -1.95 0.75 -14.09
N CYS A 164 -2.49 -0.30 -13.45
CA CYS A 164 -1.74 -1.17 -12.54
C CYS A 164 -1.26 -2.48 -13.18
N GLY A 165 -1.68 -2.77 -14.42
CA GLY A 165 -1.33 -4.01 -15.12
C GLY A 165 -1.98 -5.27 -14.56
N THR A 166 -2.84 -5.17 -13.54
CA THR A 166 -3.61 -6.25 -12.93
C THR A 166 -4.95 -5.74 -12.40
N THR A 167 -5.93 -6.62 -12.30
CA THR A 167 -7.22 -6.39 -11.64
C THR A 167 -7.40 -7.29 -10.42
N GLU A 168 -6.45 -8.15 -10.13
CA GLU A 168 -6.50 -9.08 -9.02
C GLU A 168 -6.52 -8.33 -7.67
N ASN A 169 -7.24 -8.88 -6.70
CA ASN A 169 -7.35 -8.35 -5.35
C ASN A 169 -7.75 -6.85 -5.29
N ALA A 170 -8.58 -6.41 -6.25
CA ALA A 170 -9.15 -5.06 -6.26
C ALA A 170 -10.34 -4.91 -5.27
N GLY A 171 -10.93 -6.02 -4.82
CA GLY A 171 -12.15 -6.01 -4.01
C GLY A 171 -13.33 -5.43 -4.79
N THR A 172 -14.01 -4.43 -4.22
CA THR A 172 -15.12 -3.71 -4.87
C THR A 172 -14.71 -2.36 -5.49
N ALA A 173 -13.41 -2.09 -5.62
CA ALA A 173 -12.91 -0.86 -6.24
C ALA A 173 -13.22 -0.84 -7.74
N SER A 174 -13.40 0.36 -8.27
CA SER A 174 -13.67 0.56 -9.68
C SER A 174 -12.41 0.92 -10.45
N GLU A 175 -12.20 0.24 -11.57
CA GLU A 175 -11.17 0.62 -12.52
C GLU A 175 -11.54 1.96 -13.19
N LYS A 176 -10.53 2.82 -13.36
CA LYS A 176 -10.65 4.12 -14.00
C LYS A 176 -9.56 4.28 -15.07
N THR A 177 -9.92 4.95 -16.14
CA THR A 177 -9.01 5.26 -17.23
C THR A 177 -7.97 6.32 -16.80
N GLU A 178 -6.86 6.38 -17.51
CA GLU A 178 -5.88 7.46 -17.31
C GLU A 178 -6.52 8.85 -17.53
N GLU A 179 -7.46 8.97 -18.48
CA GLU A 179 -8.17 10.23 -18.72
C GLU A 179 -9.01 10.65 -17.52
N GLU A 180 -9.74 9.72 -16.87
CA GLU A 180 -10.52 10.00 -15.67
C GLU A 180 -9.64 10.41 -14.48
N PHE A 181 -8.42 9.87 -14.37
CA PHE A 181 -7.45 10.33 -13.39
C PHE A 181 -6.93 11.73 -13.68
N LYS A 182 -6.68 12.06 -14.96
CA LYS A 182 -6.09 13.34 -15.38
C LYS A 182 -7.08 14.49 -15.44
N ASN A 183 -8.35 14.23 -15.75
CA ASN A 183 -9.37 15.28 -15.96
C ASN A 183 -10.14 15.70 -14.70
N GLY A 184 -9.83 15.11 -13.54
CA GLY A 184 -10.46 15.45 -12.26
C GLY A 184 -11.64 14.57 -11.88
N THR A 185 -12.11 13.68 -12.74
CA THR A 185 -13.24 12.78 -12.44
C THR A 185 -12.97 11.96 -11.16
N VAL A 186 -11.78 11.37 -11.02
CA VAL A 186 -11.42 10.60 -9.82
C VAL A 186 -11.33 11.49 -8.58
N ALA A 187 -10.82 12.72 -8.70
CA ALA A 187 -10.77 13.66 -7.60
C ALA A 187 -12.17 14.00 -7.07
N GLU A 188 -13.12 14.27 -7.96
CA GLU A 188 -14.52 14.53 -7.60
C GLU A 188 -15.17 13.34 -6.90
N LEU A 189 -14.94 12.13 -7.40
CA LEU A 189 -15.45 10.89 -6.81
C LEU A 189 -14.88 10.61 -5.42
N LEU A 190 -13.60 10.94 -5.17
CA LEU A 190 -12.95 10.80 -3.86
C LEU A 190 -13.42 11.86 -2.86
N GLY A 191 -13.96 13.00 -3.33
CA GLY A 191 -14.52 14.06 -2.50
C GLY A 191 -13.48 15.02 -1.94
N GLU A 192 -13.88 15.79 -0.92
CA GLU A 192 -13.17 16.96 -0.40
C GLU A 192 -11.74 16.72 0.07
N ALA A 193 -11.38 15.48 0.41
CA ALA A 193 -10.02 15.15 0.83
C ALA A 193 -8.99 15.26 -0.29
N PHE A 194 -9.45 15.27 -1.54
CA PHE A 194 -8.62 15.29 -2.73
C PHE A 194 -8.98 16.44 -3.67
N ALA A 195 -7.97 16.88 -4.42
CA ALA A 195 -8.14 17.81 -5.55
C ALA A 195 -7.28 17.35 -6.71
N GLN A 196 -7.69 17.68 -7.93
CA GLN A 196 -6.87 17.39 -9.10
C GLN A 196 -5.57 18.21 -9.06
N ALA A 197 -4.44 17.51 -9.21
CA ALA A 197 -3.12 18.14 -9.20
C ALA A 197 -2.15 17.39 -10.14
N GLY A 198 -2.02 17.87 -11.35
CA GLY A 198 -1.27 17.21 -12.42
C GLY A 198 -2.03 15.99 -12.96
N ASP A 199 -1.37 14.85 -13.07
CA ASP A 199 -1.91 13.66 -13.73
C ASP A 199 -2.83 12.79 -12.85
N TYR A 200 -2.96 13.13 -11.55
CA TYR A 200 -3.80 12.36 -10.60
C TYR A 200 -4.18 13.21 -9.37
N PRO A 201 -5.23 12.79 -8.63
CA PRO A 201 -5.65 13.50 -7.42
C PRO A 201 -4.55 13.52 -6.36
N LYS A 202 -4.38 14.65 -5.67
CA LYS A 202 -3.55 14.79 -4.47
C LYS A 202 -4.38 15.34 -3.31
N PHE A 203 -3.82 15.35 -2.11
CA PHE A 203 -4.53 15.91 -0.97
C PHE A 203 -4.90 17.36 -1.19
N ASN A 204 -6.13 17.71 -0.87
CA ASN A 204 -6.62 19.07 -0.93
C ASN A 204 -6.06 19.89 0.24
N GLY A 205 -5.43 21.02 -0.07
CA GLY A 205 -4.83 21.93 0.92
C GLY A 205 -3.39 21.55 1.31
N PRO A 206 -2.73 22.44 2.05
CA PRO A 206 -1.40 22.17 2.59
C PRO A 206 -1.47 21.05 3.63
N ALA A 207 -0.36 20.31 3.79
CA ALA A 207 -0.25 19.35 4.89
C ALA A 207 -0.45 20.08 6.22
N ASP A 208 -1.36 19.58 7.06
CA ASP A 208 -1.61 20.14 8.38
C ASP A 208 -0.53 19.67 9.36
N TYR A 209 0.43 20.54 9.62
CA TYR A 209 1.50 20.31 10.60
C TYR A 209 1.20 20.89 11.99
N SER A 210 0.00 21.42 12.23
CA SER A 210 -0.35 22.10 13.47
C SER A 210 -0.11 21.24 14.73
N SER A 211 -0.32 19.94 14.64
CA SER A 211 -0.04 19.00 15.74
C SER A 211 1.46 18.79 15.97
N VAL A 212 2.28 18.89 14.93
CA VAL A 212 3.74 18.76 15.01
C VAL A 212 4.33 20.03 15.60
N ASP A 213 3.90 21.19 15.13
CA ASP A 213 4.32 22.49 15.65
C ASP A 213 3.99 22.62 17.14
N ALA A 214 2.80 22.17 17.57
CA ALA A 214 2.41 22.14 18.98
C ALA A 214 3.25 21.16 19.83
N ALA A 215 3.78 20.09 19.25
CA ALA A 215 4.65 19.13 19.94
C ALA A 215 6.09 19.64 20.05
N ILE A 216 6.58 20.38 19.07
CA ILE A 216 7.93 20.98 19.07
C ILE A 216 8.01 22.18 20.03
N ALA A 217 6.89 22.90 20.23
CA ALA A 217 6.82 24.07 21.09
C ALA A 217 6.77 23.77 22.61
N LYS A 218 6.78 22.50 23.01
CA LYS A 218 6.83 22.00 24.40
C LYS A 218 8.23 21.56 24.79
#